data_4e83d5850b7cfdf9f7d5e444703bc443
#
_entry.id   4e83d5850b7cfdf9f7d5e444703bc443
#
_cell.length_a   1.000
_cell.length_b   1.000
_cell.length_c   1.000
_cell.angle_alpha   90.00
_cell.angle_beta   90.00
_cell.angle_gamma   90.00
#
_symmetry.space_group_name_H-M   'P 1'
#
loop_
_entity.id
_entity.type
_entity.pdbx_description
1 polymer ?
#
loop_
_entity_poly.entity_id
_entity_poly.type
_entity_poly.pdbx_seq_one_letter_code
_entity_poly.pdbx_strand_id
1 'polypeptide(L)'
;MTEIKTAIDFDPDALRVKYQAERDKRIRSDGNEQYLEATGAFSNFSTDNRGGKIIERDPLNEEVDVVVIGGGFGGLIAGARLKNAGIEDVLLIEKGADFGGTWYWNQYPGARCDVESYIYLPL
;
A
#
# COMPACT_ATOMS: atom_id res chain seq x y z
N MET A 1 -0.19 42.60 -0.23
CA MET A 1 -0.07 41.17 -0.56
C MET A 1 -0.73 40.99 -1.93
N THR A 2 0.07 40.82 -2.96
CA THR A 2 -0.41 40.70 -4.35
C THR A 2 -0.81 39.22 -4.57
N GLU A 3 -2.09 38.95 -4.74
CA GLU A 3 -2.58 37.64 -5.17
C GLU A 3 -1.99 37.31 -6.54
N ILE A 4 -1.08 36.35 -6.57
CA ILE A 4 -0.65 35.72 -7.83
C ILE A 4 -1.79 34.81 -8.26
N LYS A 5 -2.74 35.37 -9.05
CA LYS A 5 -3.64 34.55 -9.86
C LYS A 5 -2.78 33.91 -10.95
N THR A 6 -2.31 32.69 -10.72
CA THR A 6 -1.84 31.83 -11.82
C THR A 6 -3.03 31.58 -12.74
N ALA A 7 -3.03 32.22 -13.89
CA ALA A 7 -4.01 31.94 -14.93
C ALA A 7 -3.84 30.46 -15.32
N ILE A 8 -4.87 29.67 -15.06
CA ILE A 8 -4.90 28.27 -15.49
C ILE A 8 -5.05 28.27 -17.00
N ASP A 9 -4.05 27.75 -17.71
CA ASP A 9 -3.97 27.73 -19.18
C ASP A 9 -4.79 26.59 -19.83
N PHE A 10 -5.80 26.08 -19.12
CA PHE A 10 -6.70 25.05 -19.63
C PHE A 10 -8.11 25.21 -19.06
N ASP A 11 -9.09 24.66 -19.77
CA ASP A 11 -10.47 24.56 -19.31
C ASP A 11 -10.64 23.33 -18.40
N PRO A 12 -10.88 23.52 -17.08
CA PRO A 12 -11.03 22.42 -16.14
C PRO A 12 -12.24 21.53 -16.45
N ASP A 13 -13.32 22.10 -16.98
CA ASP A 13 -14.55 21.35 -17.26
C ASP A 13 -14.38 20.48 -18.52
N ALA A 14 -13.77 21.02 -19.55
CA ALA A 14 -13.39 20.23 -20.74
C ALA A 14 -12.42 19.09 -20.35
N LEU A 15 -11.49 19.34 -19.43
CA LEU A 15 -10.57 18.31 -18.95
C LEU A 15 -11.29 17.22 -18.15
N ARG A 16 -12.24 17.57 -17.30
CA ARG A 16 -13.09 16.59 -16.58
C ARG A 16 -13.86 15.69 -17.52
N VAL A 17 -14.47 16.27 -18.55
CA VAL A 17 -15.20 15.50 -19.57
C VAL A 17 -14.25 14.52 -20.28
N LYS A 18 -13.05 14.97 -20.64
CA LYS A 18 -12.02 14.13 -21.24
C LYS A 18 -11.61 12.99 -20.31
N TYR A 19 -11.35 13.28 -19.04
CA TYR A 19 -11.02 12.25 -18.03
C TYR A 19 -12.12 11.21 -17.90
N GLN A 20 -13.36 11.65 -17.88
CA GLN A 20 -14.51 10.75 -17.77
C GLN A 20 -14.61 9.83 -18.99
N ALA A 21 -14.48 10.37 -20.19
CA ALA A 21 -14.48 9.60 -21.43
C ALA A 21 -13.33 8.59 -21.50
N GLU A 22 -12.13 8.96 -21.04
CA GLU A 22 -10.99 8.05 -20.98
C GLU A 22 -11.14 6.97 -19.91
N ARG A 23 -11.75 7.30 -18.78
CA ARG A 23 -12.07 6.33 -17.73
C ARG A 23 -13.06 5.29 -18.27
N ASP A 24 -14.13 5.74 -18.90
CA ASP A 24 -15.22 4.88 -19.35
C ASP A 24 -14.77 3.87 -20.41
N LYS A 25 -13.72 4.18 -21.19
CA LYS A 25 -13.08 3.22 -22.09
C LYS A 25 -12.38 2.05 -21.35
N ARG A 26 -12.01 2.23 -20.08
CA ARG A 26 -11.25 1.25 -19.29
C ARG A 26 -12.10 0.51 -18.27
N ILE A 27 -13.31 1.00 -18.00
CA ILE A 27 -14.24 0.33 -17.09
C ILE A 27 -14.70 -0.96 -17.74
N ARG A 28 -14.47 -2.05 -17.04
CA ARG A 28 -14.94 -3.38 -17.43
C ARG A 28 -16.37 -3.59 -16.93
N SER A 29 -17.18 -4.30 -17.72
CA SER A 29 -18.56 -4.64 -17.35
C SER A 29 -18.64 -5.63 -16.18
N ASP A 30 -17.58 -6.43 -15.98
CA ASP A 30 -17.48 -7.41 -14.90
C ASP A 30 -17.03 -6.80 -13.55
N GLY A 31 -16.70 -5.50 -13.51
CA GLY A 31 -16.40 -4.79 -12.27
C GLY A 31 -15.35 -5.50 -11.40
N ASN A 32 -15.71 -5.81 -10.16
CA ASN A 32 -14.82 -6.49 -9.22
C ASN A 32 -14.62 -7.99 -9.52
N GLU A 33 -15.46 -8.60 -10.32
CA GLU A 33 -15.31 -10.01 -10.73
C GLU A 33 -14.07 -10.24 -11.60
N GLN A 34 -13.47 -9.17 -12.13
CA GLN A 34 -12.18 -9.25 -12.82
C GLN A 34 -11.02 -9.69 -11.92
N TYR A 35 -11.14 -9.50 -10.60
CA TYR A 35 -10.11 -9.88 -9.64
C TYR A 35 -10.32 -11.33 -9.19
N LEU A 36 -9.28 -12.14 -9.35
CA LEU A 36 -9.31 -13.53 -8.91
C LEU A 36 -8.85 -13.62 -7.46
N GLU A 37 -9.61 -14.33 -6.64
CA GLU A 37 -9.14 -14.69 -5.31
C GLU A 37 -8.00 -15.71 -5.41
N ALA A 38 -7.03 -15.61 -4.49
CA ALA A 38 -5.90 -16.52 -4.41
C ALA A 38 -6.32 -17.85 -3.76
N THR A 39 -7.26 -18.57 -4.43
CA THR A 39 -7.79 -19.88 -4.00
C THR A 39 -7.52 -20.96 -5.06
N GLY A 40 -7.73 -22.22 -4.73
CA GLY A 40 -7.54 -23.33 -5.64
C GLY A 40 -6.13 -23.36 -6.25
N ALA A 41 -6.03 -23.26 -7.58
CA ALA A 41 -4.74 -23.25 -8.29
C ALA A 41 -3.84 -22.06 -7.93
N PHE A 42 -4.40 -21.00 -7.39
CA PHE A 42 -3.69 -19.78 -6.98
C PHE A 42 -3.42 -19.69 -5.48
N SER A 43 -3.75 -20.72 -4.70
CA SER A 43 -3.60 -20.73 -3.23
C SER A 43 -2.16 -20.47 -2.76
N ASN A 44 -1.16 -20.79 -3.58
CA ASN A 44 0.25 -20.52 -3.29
C ASN A 44 0.54 -19.04 -3.07
N PHE A 45 -0.25 -18.15 -3.69
CA PHE A 45 -0.07 -16.69 -3.56
C PHE A 45 -0.66 -16.13 -2.26
N SER A 46 -1.46 -16.91 -1.54
CA SER A 46 -2.03 -16.52 -0.24
C SER A 46 -1.15 -16.91 0.95
N THR A 47 -0.14 -17.74 0.71
CA THR A 47 0.77 -18.26 1.74
C THR A 47 2.15 -17.62 1.61
N ASP A 48 2.79 -17.38 2.76
CA ASP A 48 4.18 -16.93 2.79
C ASP A 48 5.12 -18.14 2.65
N ASN A 49 5.49 -18.46 1.40
CA ASN A 49 6.40 -19.56 1.11
C ASN A 49 7.87 -19.25 1.44
N ARG A 50 8.19 -18.03 1.88
CA ARG A 50 9.55 -17.57 2.20
C ARG A 50 9.79 -17.45 3.68
N GLY A 51 8.74 -17.30 4.45
CA GLY A 51 8.78 -17.09 5.89
C GLY A 51 9.28 -18.25 6.73
N GLY A 52 9.70 -19.34 6.10
CA GLY A 52 10.16 -20.52 6.84
C GLY A 52 9.02 -21.22 7.59
N LYS A 53 9.33 -21.74 8.76
CA LYS A 53 8.30 -22.39 9.59
C LYS A 53 7.38 -21.37 10.22
N ILE A 54 6.07 -21.62 10.14
CA ILE A 54 5.08 -20.87 10.92
C ILE A 54 5.47 -20.98 12.40
N ILE A 55 5.57 -19.83 13.06
CA ILE A 55 5.83 -19.77 14.50
C ILE A 55 4.49 -20.05 15.19
N GLU A 56 4.35 -21.27 15.71
CA GLU A 56 3.23 -21.61 16.58
C GLU A 56 3.51 -21.04 17.97
N ARG A 57 2.66 -20.16 18.44
CA ARG A 57 2.70 -19.55 19.77
C ARG A 57 1.30 -19.18 20.22
N ASP A 58 1.12 -19.04 21.50
CA ASP A 58 -0.10 -18.51 22.06
C ASP A 58 -0.37 -17.07 21.56
N PRO A 59 -1.64 -16.67 21.43
CA PRO A 59 -1.99 -15.30 21.11
C PRO A 59 -1.37 -14.34 22.12
N LEU A 60 -0.79 -13.24 21.63
CA LEU A 60 -0.35 -12.14 22.50
C LEU A 60 -1.58 -11.38 23.00
N ASN A 61 -1.56 -11.06 24.29
CA ASN A 61 -2.56 -10.22 24.93
C ASN A 61 -1.81 -9.11 25.68
N GLU A 62 -1.62 -7.99 25.00
CA GLU A 62 -0.82 -6.86 25.44
C GLU A 62 -1.64 -5.59 25.31
N GLU A 63 -1.39 -4.62 26.17
CA GLU A 63 -1.94 -3.28 26.10
C GLU A 63 -0.83 -2.36 25.62
N VAL A 64 -1.05 -1.66 24.53
CA VAL A 64 -0.09 -0.74 23.90
C VAL A 64 -0.79 0.54 23.49
N ASP A 65 -0.06 1.64 23.39
CA ASP A 65 -0.61 2.94 23.00
C ASP A 65 -1.14 2.94 21.57
N VAL A 66 -0.39 2.32 20.64
CA VAL A 66 -0.75 2.29 19.23
C VAL A 66 -0.44 0.94 18.61
N VAL A 67 -1.40 0.39 17.87
CA VAL A 67 -1.20 -0.78 17.01
C VAL A 67 -1.21 -0.34 15.54
N VAL A 68 -0.17 -0.70 14.80
CA VAL A 68 -0.07 -0.49 13.35
C VAL A 68 -0.19 -1.84 12.66
N ILE A 69 -1.21 -2.02 11.82
CA ILE A 69 -1.45 -3.26 11.08
C ILE A 69 -0.85 -3.12 9.67
N GLY A 70 0.11 -3.98 9.36
CA GLY A 70 0.83 -4.02 8.10
C GLY A 70 2.24 -3.41 8.21
N GLY A 71 3.24 -4.22 7.87
CA GLY A 71 4.66 -3.88 7.92
C GLY A 71 5.22 -3.42 6.57
N GLY A 72 4.39 -2.91 5.67
CA GLY A 72 4.84 -2.23 4.45
C GLY A 72 5.38 -0.84 4.75
N PHE A 73 5.75 -0.08 3.72
CA PHE A 73 6.31 1.27 3.89
C PHE A 73 5.41 2.19 4.71
N GLY A 74 4.09 2.13 4.51
CA GLY A 74 3.14 2.91 5.30
C GLY A 74 3.24 2.62 6.80
N GLY A 75 3.30 1.36 7.19
CA GLY A 75 3.43 0.97 8.59
C GLY A 75 4.78 1.35 9.19
N LEU A 76 5.86 1.15 8.46
CA LEU A 76 7.21 1.55 8.89
C LEU A 76 7.32 3.07 9.07
N ILE A 77 6.79 3.85 8.12
CA ILE A 77 6.74 5.31 8.20
C ILE A 77 5.88 5.76 9.39
N ALA A 78 4.72 5.15 9.58
CA ALA A 78 3.84 5.45 10.71
C ALA A 78 4.57 5.20 12.05
N GLY A 79 5.21 4.04 12.21
CA GLY A 79 5.99 3.72 13.40
C GLY A 79 7.12 4.72 13.66
N ALA A 80 7.88 5.07 12.63
CA ALA A 80 8.95 6.07 12.74
C ALA A 80 8.41 7.46 13.14
N ARG A 81 7.29 7.89 12.55
CA ARG A 81 6.67 9.18 12.88
C ARG A 81 6.08 9.21 14.28
N LEU A 82 5.46 8.12 14.72
CA LEU A 82 4.94 7.99 16.10
C LEU A 82 6.07 8.10 17.11
N LYS A 83 7.18 7.39 16.91
CA LYS A 83 8.37 7.51 17.76
C LYS A 83 8.95 8.91 17.78
N ASN A 84 9.05 9.56 16.63
CA ASN A 84 9.51 10.95 16.55
C ASN A 84 8.56 11.94 17.25
N ALA A 85 7.28 11.59 17.38
CA ALA A 85 6.29 12.35 18.14
C ALA A 85 6.31 12.04 19.66
N GLY A 86 7.19 11.15 20.11
CA GLY A 86 7.33 10.79 21.52
C GLY A 86 6.42 9.65 21.98
N ILE A 87 5.77 8.94 21.05
CA ILE A 87 4.98 7.75 21.37
C ILE A 87 5.89 6.53 21.26
N GLU A 88 6.26 5.98 22.41
CA GLU A 88 7.26 4.90 22.50
C GLU A 88 6.61 3.51 22.38
N ASP A 89 5.40 3.34 22.89
CA ASP A 89 4.72 2.06 22.97
C ASP A 89 3.88 1.80 21.71
N VAL A 90 4.56 1.37 20.66
CA VAL A 90 3.99 1.11 19.34
C VAL A 90 4.26 -0.32 18.91
N LEU A 91 3.19 -1.08 18.64
CA LEU A 91 3.26 -2.44 18.12
C LEU A 91 2.93 -2.46 16.62
N LEU A 92 3.85 -2.98 15.81
CA LEU A 92 3.59 -3.26 14.39
C LEU A 92 3.27 -4.75 14.22
N ILE A 93 2.17 -5.04 13.53
CA ILE A 93 1.73 -6.40 13.21
C ILE A 93 1.82 -6.62 11.71
N GLU A 94 2.61 -7.62 11.29
CA GLU A 94 2.77 -8.01 9.89
C GLU A 94 2.34 -9.46 9.70
N LYS A 95 1.67 -9.74 8.59
CA LYS A 95 1.26 -11.09 8.20
C LYS A 95 2.41 -11.90 7.62
N GLY A 96 3.31 -11.25 6.89
CA GLY A 96 4.51 -11.87 6.32
C GLY A 96 5.55 -12.15 7.40
N ALA A 97 6.53 -12.97 7.07
CA ALA A 97 7.63 -13.27 7.99
C ALA A 97 8.63 -12.13 8.14
N ASP A 98 8.51 -11.09 7.32
CA ASP A 98 9.37 -9.91 7.41
C ASP A 98 8.62 -8.66 6.90
N PHE A 99 9.19 -7.50 7.20
CA PHE A 99 8.69 -6.22 6.72
C PHE A 99 8.98 -6.02 5.23
N GLY A 100 8.24 -5.09 4.61
CA GLY A 100 8.44 -4.72 3.21
C GLY A 100 7.15 -4.62 2.40
N GLY A 101 6.04 -5.21 2.88
CA GLY A 101 4.74 -5.13 2.23
C GLY A 101 4.80 -5.56 0.76
N THR A 102 4.42 -4.68 -0.16
CA THR A 102 4.47 -4.94 -1.61
C THR A 102 5.82 -5.48 -2.07
N TRP A 103 6.92 -4.99 -1.51
CA TRP A 103 8.28 -5.41 -1.90
C TRP A 103 8.74 -6.69 -1.22
N TYR A 104 8.12 -7.08 -0.15
CA TYR A 104 8.26 -8.40 0.41
C TYR A 104 7.54 -9.46 -0.43
N TRP A 105 6.31 -9.17 -0.85
CA TRP A 105 5.48 -10.13 -1.58
C TRP A 105 5.84 -10.23 -3.07
N ASN A 106 6.23 -9.14 -3.72
CA ASN A 106 6.53 -9.08 -5.15
C ASN A 106 8.03 -9.23 -5.43
N GLN A 107 8.58 -10.41 -5.16
CA GLN A 107 10.00 -10.73 -5.38
C GLN A 107 10.19 -11.65 -6.60
N TYR A 108 9.72 -11.22 -7.74
CA TYR A 108 9.88 -11.92 -9.01
C TYR A 108 10.75 -11.09 -9.97
N PRO A 109 11.44 -11.72 -10.93
CA PRO A 109 12.23 -10.98 -11.92
C PRO A 109 11.38 -9.97 -12.69
N GLY A 110 11.81 -8.73 -12.72
CA GLY A 110 11.07 -7.65 -13.38
C GLY A 110 10.05 -6.92 -12.50
N ALA A 111 9.90 -7.28 -11.22
CA ALA A 111 9.09 -6.50 -10.27
C ALA A 111 9.61 -5.08 -10.17
N ARG A 112 8.76 -4.10 -10.48
CA ARG A 112 9.12 -2.68 -10.51
C ARG A 112 7.91 -1.79 -10.38
N CYS A 113 8.11 -0.51 -10.04
CA CYS A 113 7.07 0.50 -10.15
C CYS A 113 6.87 0.90 -11.62
N ASP A 114 5.63 1.22 -11.99
CA ASP A 114 5.28 1.70 -13.33
C ASP A 114 5.70 3.16 -13.55
N VAL A 115 5.82 3.91 -12.47
CA VAL A 115 6.17 5.35 -12.46
C VAL A 115 7.42 5.54 -11.60
N GLU A 116 8.21 6.56 -11.92
CA GLU A 116 9.39 6.93 -11.13
C GLU A 116 9.04 7.13 -9.66
N SER A 117 9.88 6.61 -8.79
CA SER A 117 9.62 6.52 -7.36
C SER A 117 10.38 7.57 -6.53
N TYR A 118 10.70 8.72 -7.11
CA TYR A 118 11.48 9.78 -6.43
C TYR A 118 10.85 10.30 -5.14
N ILE A 119 9.53 10.22 -5.02
CA ILE A 119 8.77 10.66 -3.84
C ILE A 119 8.11 9.49 -3.12
N TYR A 120 8.54 8.28 -3.39
CA TYR A 120 7.93 7.07 -2.88
C TYR A 120 8.12 6.90 -1.37
N LEU A 121 9.26 7.34 -0.86
CA LEU A 121 9.61 7.32 0.55
C LEU A 121 9.76 8.74 1.07
N PRO A 122 8.81 9.26 1.82
CA PRO A 122 8.83 10.61 2.37
C PRO A 122 9.65 10.73 3.68
N LEU A 123 10.77 10.03 3.77
CA LEU A 123 11.69 10.04 4.92
C LEU A 123 13.04 10.62 4.51
#